data_06b7b3c811601dd5bfeaad633b59e750
#
_entry.id   06b7b3c811601dd5bfeaad633b59e750
#
_cell.length_a   1.000
_cell.length_b   1.000
_cell.length_c   1.000
_cell.angle_alpha   90.00
_cell.angle_beta   90.00
_cell.angle_gamma   90.00
#
_symmetry.space_group_name_H-M   'P 1'
#
loop_
_entity.id
_entity.type
_entity.pdbx_description
1 polymer ?
#
loop_
_entity_poly.entity_id
_entity_poly.type
_entity_poly.pdbx_seq_one_letter_code
_entity_poly.pdbx_strand_id
1 'polypeptide(L)'
;MNSTPLVALVFNRRHTATTTKEAAVELRVSYQKEQKYMSTGVRLLPKHWRRGTVVNRVDAIQLNQTLEKLVVDVRKVILQMMDDGCIDIFSIPDKLKRLRSGNINFLDFCDTRMKIRQYGKAADSQERYTRFMKFFRSWGKIVEFEDITDLNIIALDEHLAARGLKPYSKWNNYHRFLNSFILDAIDEGYVKRNPYRWVRIEKEKSKGGIGKYLTPQEFAKLKDMDLPTESLQRVRDLFVFQTYTCLSYVDLSSFDAEKIENVKGMKVYIGTRAKTSQTFTIPLLKPALAILKKYNNHLPIISNVKYNEYLKVVAQHAGIDKPVSSHWARHTGATLLLNSGDVPMNIVQHILGHASQRMTEQVYAKRLDESIVDAMAKIDGKI
;
A
#
# COMPACT_ATOMS: atom_id res chain seq x y z
N MET A 1 31.09 41.80 -12.60
CA MET A 1 29.79 42.49 -12.55
C MET A 1 28.70 41.39 -12.44
N ASN A 2 28.03 41.27 -11.31
CA ASN A 2 26.90 40.37 -11.17
C ASN A 2 25.73 40.91 -11.95
N SER A 3 25.50 40.40 -13.18
CA SER A 3 24.33 40.79 -13.98
C SER A 3 23.07 40.20 -13.40
N THR A 4 22.08 41.05 -13.14
CA THR A 4 20.75 40.60 -12.70
C THR A 4 20.00 39.96 -13.87
N PRO A 5 19.27 38.82 -13.67
CA PRO A 5 18.46 38.25 -14.71
C PRO A 5 17.38 39.21 -15.24
N LEU A 6 17.26 39.32 -16.57
CA LEU A 6 16.27 40.17 -17.21
C LEU A 6 15.03 39.36 -17.56
N VAL A 7 13.85 39.91 -17.20
CA VAL A 7 12.53 39.32 -17.46
C VAL A 7 11.76 40.19 -18.42
N ALA A 8 11.32 39.61 -19.54
CA ALA A 8 10.56 40.32 -20.57
C ALA A 8 9.45 39.44 -21.17
N LEU A 9 8.34 40.07 -21.54
CA LEU A 9 7.29 39.46 -22.35
C LEU A 9 7.63 39.55 -23.81
N VAL A 10 7.53 38.45 -24.53
CA VAL A 10 7.85 38.33 -25.97
C VAL A 10 6.63 37.77 -26.69
N PHE A 11 6.09 38.54 -27.63
CA PHE A 11 5.00 38.10 -28.48
C PHE A 11 5.55 37.54 -29.82
N ASN A 12 4.93 36.45 -30.27
CA ASN A 12 5.20 35.88 -31.62
C ASN A 12 6.69 35.57 -31.90
N ARG A 13 7.41 35.02 -30.96
CA ARG A 13 8.84 34.66 -31.08
C ARG A 13 9.12 33.77 -32.29
N ARG A 14 8.20 32.93 -32.69
CA ARG A 14 8.35 31.98 -33.80
C ARG A 14 7.87 32.57 -35.17
N HIS A 15 7.50 33.84 -35.22
CA HIS A 15 7.01 34.54 -36.41
C HIS A 15 5.84 33.82 -37.10
N THR A 16 4.93 33.18 -36.33
CA THR A 16 3.81 32.41 -36.88
C THR A 16 2.48 33.16 -36.92
N ALA A 17 2.42 34.38 -36.33
CA ALA A 17 1.21 35.20 -36.32
C ALA A 17 0.94 35.83 -37.69
N THR A 18 -0.33 35.86 -38.06
CA THR A 18 -0.84 36.62 -39.23
C THR A 18 -2.00 37.49 -38.78
N THR A 19 -2.62 38.22 -39.70
CA THR A 19 -3.82 39.03 -39.39
C THR A 19 -4.98 38.20 -38.83
N THR A 20 -5.02 36.91 -39.16
CA THR A 20 -6.09 35.97 -38.74
C THR A 20 -5.59 34.87 -37.82
N LYS A 21 -4.28 34.64 -37.67
CA LYS A 21 -3.71 33.57 -36.85
C LYS A 21 -3.02 34.13 -35.61
N GLU A 22 -3.44 33.66 -34.45
CA GLU A 22 -2.87 34.04 -33.15
C GLU A 22 -1.51 33.39 -32.90
N ALA A 23 -0.62 34.12 -32.23
CA ALA A 23 0.61 33.59 -31.65
C ALA A 23 0.64 33.71 -30.11
N ALA A 24 1.53 32.95 -29.49
CA ALA A 24 1.69 32.97 -28.04
C ALA A 24 2.47 34.21 -27.58
N VAL A 25 2.09 34.70 -26.41
CA VAL A 25 2.94 35.55 -25.58
C VAL A 25 3.76 34.63 -24.69
N GLU A 26 5.08 34.73 -24.73
CA GLU A 26 6.01 33.96 -23.90
C GLU A 26 6.73 34.92 -22.95
N LEU A 27 7.05 34.43 -21.73
CA LEU A 27 7.93 35.15 -20.82
C LEU A 27 9.36 34.66 -21.00
N ARG A 28 10.27 35.58 -21.29
CA ARG A 28 11.70 35.31 -21.44
C ARG A 28 12.45 35.75 -20.20
N VAL A 29 13.28 34.86 -19.67
CA VAL A 29 14.30 35.18 -18.66
C VAL A 29 15.67 35.00 -19.30
N SER A 30 16.51 36.04 -19.21
CA SER A 30 17.87 36.04 -19.76
C SER A 30 18.89 36.28 -18.65
N TYR A 31 19.94 35.43 -18.58
CA TYR A 31 21.03 35.55 -17.63
C TYR A 31 22.31 34.94 -18.21
N GLN A 32 23.44 35.63 -18.10
CA GLN A 32 24.78 35.15 -18.52
C GLN A 32 24.81 34.49 -19.92
N LYS A 33 24.22 35.16 -20.94
CA LYS A 33 24.06 34.67 -22.32
C LYS A 33 23.05 33.51 -22.51
N GLU A 34 22.49 32.97 -21.44
CA GLU A 34 21.43 31.95 -21.50
C GLU A 34 20.03 32.58 -21.52
N GLN A 35 19.08 31.89 -22.14
CA GLN A 35 17.70 32.35 -22.22
C GLN A 35 16.74 31.17 -21.95
N LYS A 36 15.76 31.41 -21.12
CA LYS A 36 14.65 30.49 -20.88
C LYS A 36 13.34 31.15 -21.26
N TYR A 37 12.55 30.44 -22.06
CA TYR A 37 11.21 30.88 -22.44
C TYR A 37 10.17 30.02 -21.71
N MET A 38 9.11 30.68 -21.19
CA MET A 38 8.01 30.05 -20.50
C MET A 38 6.69 30.48 -21.14
N SER A 39 5.78 29.55 -21.31
CA SER A 39 4.44 29.84 -21.81
C SER A 39 3.65 30.66 -20.78
N THR A 40 2.97 31.71 -21.25
CA THR A 40 2.04 32.47 -20.41
C THR A 40 0.60 31.96 -20.51
N GLY A 41 0.30 31.06 -21.46
CA GLY A 41 -1.05 30.64 -21.81
C GLY A 41 -1.82 31.64 -22.69
N VAL A 42 -1.31 32.85 -22.85
CA VAL A 42 -1.98 33.93 -23.62
C VAL A 42 -1.62 33.83 -25.10
N ARG A 43 -2.63 33.87 -25.98
CA ARG A 43 -2.48 33.91 -27.43
C ARG A 43 -3.22 35.13 -27.99
N LEU A 44 -2.61 35.81 -28.95
CA LEU A 44 -3.10 37.09 -29.47
C LEU A 44 -2.90 37.19 -30.97
N LEU A 45 -3.73 38.00 -31.62
CA LEU A 45 -3.46 38.52 -32.97
C LEU A 45 -2.48 39.71 -32.89
N PRO A 46 -1.69 40.01 -33.93
CA PRO A 46 -0.75 41.12 -33.90
C PRO A 46 -1.35 42.48 -33.53
N LYS A 47 -2.58 42.75 -33.96
CA LYS A 47 -3.32 43.98 -33.63
C LYS A 47 -3.64 44.17 -32.12
N HIS A 48 -3.55 43.08 -31.35
CA HIS A 48 -3.83 43.09 -29.92
C HIS A 48 -2.59 43.19 -29.04
N TRP A 49 -1.39 43.37 -29.66
CA TRP A 49 -0.15 43.49 -28.91
C TRP A 49 0.58 44.79 -29.28
N ARG A 50 0.83 45.64 -28.29
CA ARG A 50 1.56 46.89 -28.49
C ARG A 50 2.43 47.24 -27.30
N ARG A 51 3.71 47.49 -27.50
CA ARG A 51 4.70 47.91 -26.49
C ARG A 51 4.71 47.05 -25.23
N GLY A 52 4.58 45.71 -25.38
CA GLY A 52 4.62 44.79 -24.22
C GLY A 52 3.29 44.60 -23.48
N THR A 53 2.20 45.13 -24.00
CA THR A 53 0.87 45.06 -23.38
C THR A 53 -0.20 44.60 -24.37
N VAL A 54 -1.26 44.01 -23.83
CA VAL A 54 -2.48 43.62 -24.57
C VAL A 54 -3.35 44.86 -24.75
N VAL A 55 -3.77 45.14 -25.98
CA VAL A 55 -4.63 46.27 -26.33
C VAL A 55 -5.75 45.82 -27.26
N ASN A 56 -6.77 46.70 -27.41
CA ASN A 56 -7.88 46.53 -28.36
C ASN A 56 -8.64 45.19 -28.22
N ARG A 57 -8.80 44.70 -26.97
CA ARG A 57 -9.63 43.52 -26.65
C ARG A 57 -10.51 43.83 -25.39
N VAL A 58 -11.67 43.23 -25.31
CA VAL A 58 -12.58 43.37 -24.17
C VAL A 58 -11.94 42.88 -22.87
N ASP A 59 -11.16 41.81 -22.97
CA ASP A 59 -10.46 41.17 -21.85
C ASP A 59 -9.02 41.69 -21.64
N ALA A 60 -8.62 42.78 -22.29
CA ALA A 60 -7.25 43.30 -22.26
C ALA A 60 -6.75 43.58 -20.82
N ILE A 61 -7.59 44.14 -19.98
CA ILE A 61 -7.27 44.46 -18.56
C ILE A 61 -6.95 43.16 -17.82
N GLN A 62 -7.79 42.14 -17.92
CA GLN A 62 -7.62 40.86 -17.24
C GLN A 62 -6.37 40.12 -17.73
N LEU A 63 -6.10 40.12 -19.03
CA LEU A 63 -4.91 39.50 -19.61
C LEU A 63 -3.64 40.20 -19.16
N ASN A 64 -3.63 41.53 -19.14
CA ASN A 64 -2.49 42.30 -18.66
C ASN A 64 -2.21 42.04 -17.17
N GLN A 65 -3.24 42.01 -16.33
CA GLN A 65 -3.10 41.63 -14.91
C GLN A 65 -2.52 40.23 -14.75
N THR A 66 -2.94 39.26 -15.56
CA THR A 66 -2.41 37.90 -15.54
C THR A 66 -0.93 37.85 -15.93
N LEU A 67 -0.55 38.59 -16.98
CA LEU A 67 0.83 38.69 -17.43
C LEU A 67 1.73 39.40 -16.41
N GLU A 68 1.26 40.52 -15.83
CA GLU A 68 1.96 41.25 -14.78
C GLU A 68 2.16 40.39 -13.52
N LYS A 69 1.14 39.67 -13.08
CA LYS A 69 1.24 38.74 -11.95
C LYS A 69 2.32 37.69 -12.23
N LEU A 70 2.36 37.12 -13.44
CA LEU A 70 3.39 36.14 -13.83
C LEU A 70 4.80 36.75 -13.76
N VAL A 71 4.97 37.99 -14.27
CA VAL A 71 6.26 38.70 -14.22
C VAL A 71 6.70 38.94 -12.77
N VAL A 72 5.78 39.36 -11.90
CA VAL A 72 6.05 39.60 -10.47
C VAL A 72 6.44 38.30 -9.78
N ASP A 73 5.71 37.21 -10.02
CA ASP A 73 6.01 35.91 -9.43
C ASP A 73 7.41 35.40 -9.86
N VAL A 74 7.76 35.54 -11.14
CA VAL A 74 9.09 35.16 -11.65
C VAL A 74 10.19 36.01 -11.04
N ARG A 75 9.96 37.31 -10.87
CA ARG A 75 10.93 38.20 -10.20
C ARG A 75 11.13 37.81 -8.73
N LYS A 76 10.08 37.40 -7.99
CA LYS A 76 10.19 36.91 -6.62
C LYS A 76 11.07 35.66 -6.56
N VAL A 77 10.87 34.71 -7.49
CA VAL A 77 11.70 33.49 -7.57
C VAL A 77 13.17 33.85 -7.86
N ILE A 78 13.40 34.81 -8.77
CA ILE A 78 14.77 35.25 -9.09
C ILE A 78 15.44 35.92 -7.87
N LEU A 79 14.73 36.77 -7.13
CA LEU A 79 15.26 37.42 -5.92
C LEU A 79 15.65 36.34 -4.89
N GLN A 80 14.81 35.35 -4.67
CA GLN A 80 15.13 34.24 -3.74
C GLN A 80 16.35 33.45 -4.20
N MET A 81 16.51 33.19 -5.52
CA MET A 81 17.70 32.55 -6.06
C MET A 81 18.98 33.39 -5.90
N MET A 82 18.84 34.71 -5.97
CA MET A 82 19.98 35.63 -5.73
C MET A 82 20.39 35.61 -4.26
N ASP A 83 19.43 35.58 -3.34
CA ASP A 83 19.68 35.47 -1.89
C ASP A 83 20.33 34.12 -1.55
N ASP A 84 19.91 33.03 -2.21
CA ASP A 84 20.49 31.69 -2.10
C ASP A 84 21.90 31.56 -2.75
N GLY A 85 22.36 32.60 -3.45
CA GLY A 85 23.67 32.65 -4.12
C GLY A 85 23.81 31.76 -5.37
N CYS A 86 22.73 31.17 -5.85
CA CYS A 86 22.72 30.26 -7.01
C CYS A 86 21.58 30.58 -7.97
N ILE A 87 21.91 31.17 -9.13
CA ILE A 87 20.93 31.52 -10.16
C ILE A 87 20.93 30.48 -11.28
N ASP A 88 19.91 29.63 -11.30
CA ASP A 88 19.61 28.69 -12.40
C ASP A 88 18.28 29.04 -13.05
N ILE A 89 18.32 29.73 -14.19
CA ILE A 89 17.10 30.15 -14.91
C ILE A 89 16.27 28.99 -15.44
N PHE A 90 16.83 27.79 -15.57
CA PHE A 90 16.11 26.60 -16.04
C PHE A 90 15.24 25.98 -14.95
N SER A 91 15.54 26.22 -13.67
CA SER A 91 14.73 25.77 -12.52
C SER A 91 13.57 26.73 -12.16
N ILE A 92 13.50 27.93 -12.78
CA ILE A 92 12.44 28.91 -12.52
C ILE A 92 11.02 28.35 -12.68
N PRO A 93 10.68 27.57 -13.75
CA PRO A 93 9.32 27.02 -13.88
C PRO A 93 8.90 26.16 -12.68
N ASP A 94 9.82 25.33 -12.15
CA ASP A 94 9.55 24.45 -11.02
C ASP A 94 9.39 25.26 -9.72
N LYS A 95 10.27 26.25 -9.48
CA LYS A 95 10.17 27.15 -8.32
C LYS A 95 8.91 28.04 -8.38
N LEU A 96 8.52 28.46 -9.58
CA LEU A 96 7.30 29.22 -9.80
C LEU A 96 6.05 28.41 -9.49
N LYS A 97 6.05 27.14 -9.88
CA LYS A 97 4.97 26.20 -9.53
C LYS A 97 4.84 26.06 -8.01
N ARG A 98 5.95 25.93 -7.30
CA ARG A 98 5.99 25.89 -5.81
C ARG A 98 5.46 27.18 -5.19
N LEU A 99 5.88 28.35 -5.69
CA LEU A 99 5.41 29.65 -5.20
C LEU A 99 3.88 29.80 -5.35
N ARG A 100 3.30 29.27 -6.43
CA ARG A 100 1.87 29.35 -6.71
C ARG A 100 1.03 28.33 -5.96
N SER A 101 1.57 27.17 -5.65
CA SER A 101 0.89 26.14 -4.84
C SER A 101 0.86 26.46 -3.35
N GLY A 102 1.35 27.64 -2.92
CA GLY A 102 1.64 27.96 -1.53
C GLY A 102 2.87 27.21 -1.05
N ASN A 103 3.58 27.71 -0.06
CA ASN A 103 4.83 27.09 0.46
C ASN A 103 4.51 25.76 1.20
N ILE A 104 4.03 24.75 0.43
CA ILE A 104 3.72 23.41 0.94
C ILE A 104 5.03 22.67 1.06
N ASN A 105 5.42 22.30 2.26
CA ASN A 105 6.52 21.38 2.49
C ASN A 105 6.12 19.93 2.16
N PHE A 106 7.10 19.02 2.10
CA PHE A 106 6.83 17.63 1.74
C PHE A 106 5.93 16.89 2.73
N LEU A 107 5.99 17.22 4.02
CA LEU A 107 5.10 16.61 5.03
C LEU A 107 3.63 17.01 4.82
N ASP A 108 3.36 18.28 4.54
CA ASP A 108 1.99 18.76 4.26
C ASP A 108 1.47 18.21 2.92
N PHE A 109 2.36 18.07 1.94
CA PHE A 109 2.06 17.38 0.69
C PHE A 109 1.66 15.91 0.96
N CYS A 110 2.44 15.18 1.78
CA CYS A 110 2.11 13.80 2.16
C CYS A 110 0.76 13.68 2.84
N ASP A 111 0.39 14.61 3.73
CA ASP A 111 -0.92 14.61 4.39
C ASP A 111 -2.08 14.77 3.39
N THR A 112 -1.90 15.67 2.43
CA THR A 112 -2.90 15.88 1.38
C THR A 112 -3.05 14.64 0.52
N ARG A 113 -1.92 14.04 0.11
CA ARG A 113 -1.91 12.80 -0.69
C ARG A 113 -2.41 11.60 0.10
N MET A 114 -2.14 11.53 1.39
CA MET A 114 -2.66 10.49 2.27
C MET A 114 -4.19 10.46 2.26
N LYS A 115 -4.86 11.62 2.37
CA LYS A 115 -6.32 11.70 2.32
C LYS A 115 -6.87 11.12 1.01
N ILE A 116 -6.25 11.46 -0.12
CA ILE A 116 -6.62 10.94 -1.44
C ILE A 116 -6.42 9.42 -1.50
N ARG A 117 -5.25 8.93 -1.03
CA ARG A 117 -4.89 7.52 -1.06
C ARG A 117 -5.70 6.66 -0.09
N GLN A 118 -6.25 7.23 0.96
CA GLN A 118 -7.14 6.54 1.91
C GLN A 118 -8.59 6.47 1.43
N TYR A 119 -8.99 7.33 0.49
CA TYR A 119 -10.36 7.36 -0.01
C TYR A 119 -10.79 6.00 -0.56
N GLY A 120 -11.93 5.49 -0.11
CA GLY A 120 -12.47 4.19 -0.53
C GLY A 120 -11.73 2.96 -0.03
N LYS A 121 -10.69 3.10 0.82
CA LYS A 121 -9.96 1.94 1.37
C LYS A 121 -10.56 1.47 2.70
N ALA A 122 -10.39 0.16 2.96
CA ALA A 122 -10.77 -0.44 4.25
C ALA A 122 -10.02 0.22 5.43
N ALA A 123 -10.66 0.26 6.60
CA ALA A 123 -10.16 0.93 7.81
C ALA A 123 -8.72 0.50 8.19
N ASP A 124 -8.40 -0.80 8.14
CA ASP A 124 -7.02 -1.30 8.40
C ASP A 124 -5.98 -0.69 7.44
N SER A 125 -6.34 -0.54 6.17
CA SER A 125 -5.46 0.10 5.19
C SER A 125 -5.28 1.59 5.47
N GLN A 126 -6.35 2.29 5.88
CA GLN A 126 -6.28 3.70 6.28
C GLN A 126 -5.41 3.88 7.52
N GLU A 127 -5.57 3.03 8.52
CA GLU A 127 -4.77 3.06 9.75
C GLU A 127 -3.27 2.86 9.48
N ARG A 128 -2.90 2.04 8.49
CA ARG A 128 -1.48 1.85 8.11
C ARG A 128 -0.86 3.14 7.58
N TYR A 129 -1.58 3.92 6.77
CA TYR A 129 -1.12 5.24 6.33
C TYR A 129 -0.96 6.21 7.51
N THR A 130 -1.93 6.23 8.41
CA THR A 130 -1.90 7.09 9.62
C THR A 130 -0.72 6.75 10.52
N ARG A 131 -0.46 5.46 10.76
CA ARG A 131 0.71 5.00 11.54
C ARG A 131 2.04 5.38 10.86
N PHE A 132 2.13 5.24 9.54
CA PHE A 132 3.29 5.69 8.79
C PHE A 132 3.51 7.20 8.96
N MET A 133 2.50 8.03 8.75
CA MET A 133 2.63 9.49 8.86
C MET A 133 2.99 9.93 10.28
N LYS A 134 2.40 9.32 11.32
CA LYS A 134 2.78 9.59 12.71
C LYS A 134 4.26 9.30 12.97
N PHE A 135 4.75 8.15 12.51
CA PHE A 135 6.17 7.81 12.59
C PHE A 135 7.03 8.80 11.78
N PHE A 136 6.66 9.07 10.54
CA PHE A 136 7.44 9.88 9.61
C PHE A 136 7.64 11.30 10.13
N ARG A 137 6.58 11.90 10.69
CA ARG A 137 6.66 13.19 11.39
C ARG A 137 7.59 13.15 12.61
N SER A 138 7.50 12.09 13.43
CA SER A 138 8.35 11.97 14.61
C SER A 138 9.82 11.72 14.28
N TRP A 139 10.12 11.11 13.15
CA TRP A 139 11.49 10.91 12.67
C TRP A 139 12.11 12.21 12.14
N GLY A 140 11.37 13.06 11.45
CA GLY A 140 11.64 14.49 11.22
C GLY A 140 12.81 14.84 10.32
N LYS A 141 13.49 13.89 9.64
CA LYS A 141 14.64 14.20 8.78
C LYS A 141 14.29 14.54 7.32
N ILE A 142 13.04 14.31 6.92
CA ILE A 142 12.52 14.69 5.61
C ILE A 142 11.26 15.51 5.85
N VAL A 143 11.41 16.82 5.80
CA VAL A 143 10.34 17.82 6.00
C VAL A 143 10.06 18.55 4.72
N GLU A 144 11.12 19.00 4.04
CA GLU A 144 11.07 19.72 2.78
C GLU A 144 11.30 18.78 1.60
N PHE A 145 10.97 19.21 0.39
CA PHE A 145 11.24 18.41 -0.82
C PHE A 145 12.73 18.23 -1.08
N GLU A 146 13.54 19.18 -0.67
CA GLU A 146 15.01 19.18 -0.75
C GLU A 146 15.65 18.09 0.14
N ASP A 147 14.96 17.68 1.21
CA ASP A 147 15.42 16.62 2.12
C ASP A 147 15.30 15.22 1.50
N ILE A 148 14.62 15.10 0.35
CA ILE A 148 14.47 13.82 -0.37
C ILE A 148 15.78 13.48 -1.08
N THR A 149 16.75 13.03 -0.31
CA THR A 149 18.08 12.65 -0.76
C THR A 149 18.38 11.17 -0.59
N ASP A 150 19.37 10.66 -1.32
CA ASP A 150 19.83 9.28 -1.18
C ASP A 150 20.28 9.00 0.27
N LEU A 151 20.97 9.97 0.90
CA LEU A 151 21.46 9.86 2.29
C LEU A 151 20.32 9.76 3.30
N ASN A 152 19.25 10.53 3.13
CA ASN A 152 18.11 10.48 4.04
C ASN A 152 17.30 9.19 3.87
N ILE A 153 17.27 8.59 2.68
CA ILE A 153 16.66 7.25 2.51
C ILE A 153 17.50 6.18 3.22
N ILE A 154 18.83 6.25 3.13
CA ILE A 154 19.75 5.35 3.87
C ILE A 154 19.55 5.54 5.38
N ALA A 155 19.55 6.79 5.87
CA ALA A 155 19.35 7.10 7.28
C ALA A 155 18.00 6.59 7.82
N LEU A 156 16.95 6.60 6.99
CA LEU A 156 15.66 5.99 7.34
C LEU A 156 15.82 4.48 7.53
N ASP A 157 16.47 3.79 6.59
CA ASP A 157 16.66 2.34 6.66
C ASP A 157 17.46 1.92 7.90
N GLU A 158 18.55 2.64 8.20
CA GLU A 158 19.37 2.44 9.39
C GLU A 158 18.58 2.67 10.68
N HIS A 159 17.80 3.75 10.74
CA HIS A 159 16.94 4.04 11.90
C HIS A 159 15.92 2.92 12.13
N LEU A 160 15.30 2.41 11.07
CA LEU A 160 14.36 1.28 11.17
C LEU A 160 15.06 -0.01 11.56
N ALA A 161 16.29 -0.25 11.08
CA ALA A 161 17.10 -1.40 11.45
C ALA A 161 17.51 -1.36 12.93
N ALA A 162 17.94 -0.18 13.43
CA ALA A 162 18.26 0.03 14.85
C ALA A 162 17.07 -0.24 15.78
N ARG A 163 15.82 -0.11 15.29
CA ARG A 163 14.59 -0.50 16.00
C ARG A 163 14.29 -2.00 15.94
N GLY A 164 15.17 -2.81 15.36
CA GLY A 164 15.00 -4.26 15.24
C GLY A 164 14.01 -4.72 14.16
N LEU A 165 13.66 -3.85 13.20
CA LEU A 165 12.72 -4.20 12.15
C LEU A 165 13.38 -5.04 11.06
N LYS A 166 12.73 -6.14 10.68
CA LYS A 166 13.18 -7.01 9.58
C LYS A 166 13.00 -6.30 8.22
N PRO A 167 13.81 -6.64 7.20
CA PRO A 167 13.75 -6.02 5.86
C PRO A 167 12.35 -5.98 5.27
N TYR A 168 11.60 -7.08 5.35
CA TYR A 168 10.20 -7.13 4.92
C TYR A 168 9.32 -6.06 5.60
N SER A 169 9.47 -5.87 6.91
CA SER A 169 8.69 -4.89 7.68
C SER A 169 9.10 -3.46 7.38
N LYS A 170 10.42 -3.20 7.23
CA LYS A 170 10.95 -1.90 6.84
C LYS A 170 10.37 -1.46 5.50
N TRP A 171 10.43 -2.36 4.49
CA TRP A 171 9.88 -2.04 3.18
C TRP A 171 8.37 -1.83 3.21
N ASN A 172 7.60 -2.79 3.72
CA ASN A 172 6.14 -2.79 3.58
C ASN A 172 5.41 -1.75 4.45
N ASN A 173 6.01 -1.34 5.57
CA ASN A 173 5.36 -0.41 6.49
C ASN A 173 5.91 1.01 6.42
N TYR A 174 7.09 1.22 5.78
CA TYR A 174 7.74 2.53 5.75
C TYR A 174 8.18 2.93 4.34
N HIS A 175 9.20 2.27 3.76
CA HIS A 175 9.77 2.68 2.49
C HIS A 175 8.77 2.68 1.33
N ARG A 176 7.85 1.71 1.28
CA ARG A 176 6.82 1.65 0.25
C ARG A 176 5.89 2.85 0.27
N PHE A 177 5.53 3.32 1.47
CA PHE A 177 4.69 4.51 1.63
C PHE A 177 5.46 5.76 1.21
N LEU A 178 6.68 5.96 1.74
CA LEU A 178 7.52 7.09 1.36
C LEU A 178 7.78 7.13 -0.14
N ASN A 179 8.18 6.01 -0.74
CA ASN A 179 8.39 5.91 -2.18
C ASN A 179 7.14 6.29 -2.98
N SER A 180 5.94 5.91 -2.51
CA SER A 180 4.70 6.28 -3.20
C SER A 180 4.42 7.79 -3.16
N PHE A 181 4.72 8.47 -2.05
CA PHE A 181 4.60 9.92 -1.94
C PHE A 181 5.66 10.66 -2.77
N ILE A 182 6.88 10.13 -2.83
CA ILE A 182 7.94 10.67 -3.69
C ILE A 182 7.54 10.57 -5.17
N LEU A 183 6.93 9.46 -5.60
CA LEU A 183 6.42 9.33 -6.97
C LEU A 183 5.31 10.36 -7.24
N ASP A 184 4.36 10.57 -6.33
CA ASP A 184 3.36 11.63 -6.47
C ASP A 184 4.01 13.02 -6.57
N ALA A 185 5.07 13.27 -5.79
CA ALA A 185 5.80 14.53 -5.83
C ALA A 185 6.56 14.74 -7.15
N ILE A 186 7.03 13.66 -7.78
CA ILE A 186 7.64 13.69 -9.11
C ILE A 186 6.59 13.97 -10.17
N ASP A 187 5.46 13.29 -10.12
CA ASP A 187 4.36 13.47 -11.09
C ASP A 187 3.83 14.92 -11.07
N GLU A 188 3.86 15.56 -9.89
CA GLU A 188 3.48 16.97 -9.74
C GLU A 188 4.64 17.97 -9.95
N GLY A 189 5.86 17.48 -10.24
CA GLY A 189 7.02 18.31 -10.56
C GLY A 189 7.69 18.98 -9.36
N TYR A 190 7.40 18.53 -8.11
CA TYR A 190 8.11 19.01 -6.90
C TYR A 190 9.50 18.39 -6.76
N VAL A 191 9.68 17.16 -7.24
CA VAL A 191 10.94 16.41 -7.17
C VAL A 191 11.33 15.95 -8.57
N LYS A 192 12.62 16.04 -8.92
CA LYS A 192 13.12 15.66 -10.26
C LYS A 192 13.45 14.19 -10.39
N ARG A 193 13.90 13.54 -9.31
CA ARG A 193 14.36 12.15 -9.33
C ARG A 193 13.93 11.39 -8.10
N ASN A 194 13.77 10.08 -8.26
CA ASN A 194 13.45 9.20 -7.15
C ASN A 194 14.74 8.58 -6.58
N PRO A 195 15.11 8.85 -5.31
CA PRO A 195 16.29 8.26 -4.68
C PRO A 195 16.28 6.73 -4.66
N TYR A 196 15.10 6.10 -4.59
CA TYR A 196 14.97 4.64 -4.60
C TYR A 196 15.42 3.96 -5.89
N ARG A 197 15.76 4.70 -6.95
CA ARG A 197 16.43 4.15 -8.15
C ARG A 197 17.88 3.78 -7.89
N TRP A 198 18.54 4.48 -6.97
CA TRP A 198 19.96 4.35 -6.68
C TRP A 198 20.22 3.66 -5.35
N VAL A 199 19.41 3.96 -4.33
CA VAL A 199 19.48 3.32 -3.02
C VAL A 199 18.71 2.00 -3.07
N ARG A 200 19.44 0.90 -2.96
CA ARG A 200 18.85 -0.45 -2.90
C ARG A 200 18.44 -0.79 -1.47
N ILE A 201 17.17 -0.62 -1.17
CA ILE A 201 16.59 -1.11 0.08
C ILE A 201 16.24 -2.58 -0.08
N GLU A 202 16.67 -3.40 0.87
CA GLU A 202 16.37 -4.82 0.88
C GLU A 202 14.87 -5.07 1.00
N LYS A 203 14.34 -5.86 0.07
CA LYS A 203 12.93 -6.23 -0.03
C LYS A 203 12.81 -7.74 0.16
N GLU A 204 13.04 -8.19 1.38
CA GLU A 204 12.85 -9.61 1.67
C GLU A 204 11.40 -10.00 1.33
N LYS A 205 11.23 -11.09 0.60
CA LYS A 205 9.89 -11.65 0.39
C LYS A 205 9.40 -12.23 1.70
N SER A 206 8.15 -11.98 2.04
CA SER A 206 7.52 -12.69 3.15
C SER A 206 7.65 -14.19 2.89
N LYS A 207 8.17 -14.92 3.86
CA LYS A 207 8.15 -16.39 3.82
C LYS A 207 6.71 -16.95 3.92
N GLY A 208 5.71 -16.07 3.92
CA GLY A 208 4.30 -16.43 4.01
C GLY A 208 3.97 -17.19 5.30
N GLY A 209 2.99 -18.07 5.21
CA GLY A 209 2.63 -18.99 6.30
C GLY A 209 3.47 -20.25 6.36
N ILE A 210 4.62 -20.32 5.68
CA ILE A 210 5.48 -21.51 5.64
C ILE A 210 5.85 -21.91 7.08
N GLY A 211 5.47 -23.14 7.47
CA GLY A 211 5.73 -23.69 8.81
C GLY A 211 4.81 -23.16 9.93
N LYS A 212 3.83 -22.31 9.63
CA LYS A 212 2.87 -21.78 10.63
C LYS A 212 1.61 -22.64 10.70
N TYR A 213 1.76 -23.89 11.03
CA TYR A 213 0.67 -24.84 11.22
C TYR A 213 1.01 -25.84 12.33
N LEU A 214 -0.01 -26.50 12.87
CA LEU A 214 0.14 -27.63 13.77
C LEU A 214 0.22 -28.92 12.97
N THR A 215 1.12 -29.83 13.39
CA THR A 215 1.14 -31.20 12.86
C THR A 215 -0.15 -31.92 13.21
N PRO A 216 -0.51 -33.01 12.53
CA PRO A 216 -1.69 -33.81 12.89
C PRO A 216 -1.70 -34.25 14.36
N GLN A 217 -0.52 -34.62 14.90
CA GLN A 217 -0.35 -35.06 16.28
C GLN A 217 -0.55 -33.88 17.27
N GLU A 218 0.04 -32.70 16.98
CA GLU A 218 -0.15 -31.49 17.81
C GLU A 218 -1.62 -31.03 17.78
N PHE A 219 -2.26 -31.07 16.62
CA PHE A 219 -3.67 -30.71 16.50
C PHE A 219 -4.58 -31.68 17.24
N ALA A 220 -4.31 -33.00 17.14
CA ALA A 220 -5.07 -34.00 17.89
C ALA A 220 -4.97 -33.79 19.44
N LYS A 221 -3.75 -33.58 19.97
CA LYS A 221 -3.54 -33.22 21.36
C LYS A 221 -4.34 -32.00 21.77
N LEU A 222 -4.25 -30.91 21.00
CA LEU A 222 -4.96 -29.66 21.30
C LEU A 222 -6.47 -29.83 21.26
N LYS A 223 -6.98 -30.58 20.28
CA LYS A 223 -8.42 -30.79 20.06
C LYS A 223 -9.09 -31.56 21.22
N ASP A 224 -8.42 -32.62 21.73
CA ASP A 224 -9.03 -33.58 22.61
C ASP A 224 -8.66 -33.36 24.11
N MET A 225 -7.82 -32.34 24.42
CA MET A 225 -7.39 -32.06 25.78
C MET A 225 -8.46 -31.40 26.64
N ASP A 226 -8.46 -31.74 27.93
CA ASP A 226 -9.21 -30.99 28.92
C ASP A 226 -8.44 -29.74 29.38
N LEU A 227 -9.17 -28.65 29.55
CA LEU A 227 -8.62 -27.37 29.95
C LEU A 227 -9.24 -26.88 31.26
N PRO A 228 -8.45 -26.23 32.13
CA PRO A 228 -8.88 -25.95 33.51
C PRO A 228 -10.02 -24.92 33.59
N THR A 229 -10.25 -24.12 32.56
CA THR A 229 -11.30 -23.09 32.57
C THR A 229 -12.18 -23.17 31.33
N GLU A 230 -13.44 -22.81 31.49
CA GLU A 230 -14.40 -22.73 30.39
C GLU A 230 -13.95 -21.73 29.32
N SER A 231 -13.31 -20.64 29.72
CA SER A 231 -12.76 -19.65 28.75
C SER A 231 -11.73 -20.26 27.84
N LEU A 232 -10.81 -21.09 28.36
CA LEU A 232 -9.82 -21.78 27.53
C LEU A 232 -10.45 -22.85 26.65
N GLN A 233 -11.47 -23.57 27.18
CA GLN A 233 -12.23 -24.55 26.38
C GLN A 233 -12.95 -23.90 25.22
N ARG A 234 -13.58 -22.74 25.43
CA ARG A 234 -14.23 -21.96 24.37
C ARG A 234 -13.22 -21.55 23.28
N VAL A 235 -12.03 -21.10 23.67
CA VAL A 235 -10.94 -20.72 22.74
C VAL A 235 -10.43 -21.93 21.97
N ARG A 236 -10.23 -23.08 22.63
CA ARG A 236 -9.88 -24.34 21.98
C ARG A 236 -10.92 -24.74 20.93
N ASP A 237 -12.20 -24.74 21.31
CA ASP A 237 -13.29 -25.12 20.43
C ASP A 237 -13.40 -24.19 19.21
N LEU A 238 -13.21 -22.90 19.43
CA LEU A 238 -13.18 -21.92 18.36
C LEU A 238 -12.03 -22.17 17.39
N PHE A 239 -10.83 -22.53 17.90
CA PHE A 239 -9.67 -22.88 17.07
C PHE A 239 -9.90 -24.17 16.28
N VAL A 240 -10.50 -25.18 16.91
CA VAL A 240 -10.87 -26.44 16.25
C VAL A 240 -11.89 -26.21 15.16
N PHE A 241 -12.94 -25.42 15.42
CA PHE A 241 -13.91 -25.04 14.40
C PHE A 241 -13.25 -24.28 13.23
N GLN A 242 -12.41 -23.31 13.54
CA GLN A 242 -11.67 -22.54 12.56
C GLN A 242 -10.71 -23.42 11.73
N THR A 243 -10.12 -24.43 12.34
CA THR A 243 -9.26 -25.40 11.63
C THR A 243 -10.06 -26.21 10.61
N TYR A 244 -11.20 -26.77 11.00
CA TYR A 244 -12.02 -27.58 10.10
C TYR A 244 -12.75 -26.78 9.02
N THR A 245 -12.94 -25.48 9.21
CA THR A 245 -13.58 -24.58 8.23
C THR A 245 -12.57 -23.75 7.42
N CYS A 246 -11.32 -23.70 7.81
CA CYS A 246 -10.29 -22.86 7.21
C CYS A 246 -10.66 -21.36 7.12
N LEU A 247 -11.60 -20.87 7.95
CA LEU A 247 -12.03 -19.48 7.97
C LEU A 247 -10.91 -18.57 8.46
N SER A 248 -10.79 -17.36 7.90
CA SER A 248 -10.01 -16.31 8.53
C SER A 248 -10.71 -15.84 9.80
N TYR A 249 -9.99 -15.17 10.72
CA TYR A 249 -10.65 -14.67 11.93
C TYR A 249 -11.81 -13.70 11.59
N VAL A 250 -11.65 -12.85 10.61
CA VAL A 250 -12.70 -11.89 10.20
C VAL A 250 -13.94 -12.64 9.69
N ASP A 251 -13.77 -13.65 8.84
CA ASP A 251 -14.88 -14.46 8.32
C ASP A 251 -15.49 -15.32 9.43
N LEU A 252 -14.68 -15.81 10.38
CA LEU A 252 -15.15 -16.55 11.56
C LEU A 252 -15.99 -15.67 12.50
N SER A 253 -15.58 -14.41 12.72
CA SER A 253 -16.30 -13.47 13.58
C SER A 253 -17.64 -13.03 12.98
N SER A 254 -17.82 -13.16 11.68
CA SER A 254 -19.06 -12.89 10.95
C SER A 254 -19.78 -14.18 10.51
N PHE A 255 -19.40 -15.33 11.09
CA PHE A 255 -20.05 -16.59 10.79
C PHE A 255 -21.51 -16.56 11.20
N ASP A 256 -22.38 -17.01 10.29
CA ASP A 256 -23.81 -17.02 10.46
C ASP A 256 -24.34 -18.42 10.10
N ALA A 257 -24.87 -19.13 11.09
CA ALA A 257 -25.36 -20.49 10.89
C ALA A 257 -26.60 -20.57 10.01
N GLU A 258 -27.33 -19.46 9.80
CA GLU A 258 -28.49 -19.43 8.91
C GLU A 258 -28.08 -19.59 7.43
N LYS A 259 -26.83 -19.33 7.10
CA LYS A 259 -26.24 -19.54 5.76
C LYS A 259 -25.77 -20.97 5.50
N ILE A 260 -26.16 -21.92 6.36
CA ILE A 260 -25.85 -23.33 6.17
C ILE A 260 -26.93 -23.96 5.33
N GLU A 261 -26.57 -24.48 4.19
CA GLU A 261 -27.45 -25.19 3.26
C GLU A 261 -27.18 -26.69 3.29
N ASN A 262 -28.14 -27.49 2.79
CA ASN A 262 -27.94 -28.92 2.58
C ASN A 262 -27.70 -29.17 1.07
N VAL A 263 -26.48 -29.58 0.75
CA VAL A 263 -26.11 -29.91 -0.64
C VAL A 263 -25.72 -31.38 -0.70
N LYS A 264 -26.48 -32.15 -1.44
CA LYS A 264 -26.27 -33.61 -1.61
C LYS A 264 -26.13 -34.37 -0.27
N GLY A 265 -26.93 -34.01 0.74
CA GLY A 265 -26.91 -34.63 2.06
C GLY A 265 -25.81 -34.12 3.02
N MET A 266 -24.96 -33.20 2.61
CA MET A 266 -23.94 -32.58 3.43
C MET A 266 -24.32 -31.14 3.80
N LYS A 267 -24.10 -30.74 5.06
CA LYS A 267 -24.25 -29.34 5.49
C LYS A 267 -23.07 -28.53 4.97
N VAL A 268 -23.36 -27.43 4.29
CA VAL A 268 -22.39 -26.58 3.60
C VAL A 268 -22.60 -25.13 4.02
N TYR A 269 -21.56 -24.46 4.45
CA TYR A 269 -21.60 -23.03 4.72
C TYR A 269 -21.17 -22.26 3.47
N ILE A 270 -22.04 -21.37 2.99
CA ILE A 270 -21.77 -20.51 1.83
C ILE A 270 -21.60 -19.08 2.34
N GLY A 271 -20.46 -18.48 2.05
CA GLY A 271 -20.12 -17.15 2.52
C GLY A 271 -19.32 -16.35 1.51
N THR A 272 -19.09 -15.08 1.84
CA THR A 272 -18.26 -14.17 1.03
C THR A 272 -17.10 -13.67 1.89
N ARG A 273 -15.87 -13.70 1.35
CA ARG A 273 -14.68 -13.23 2.05
C ARG A 273 -14.76 -11.73 2.29
N ALA A 274 -14.70 -11.33 3.55
CA ALA A 274 -14.75 -9.91 3.94
C ALA A 274 -13.65 -9.06 3.28
N LYS A 275 -12.49 -9.66 2.97
CA LYS A 275 -11.33 -8.95 2.41
C LYS A 275 -11.33 -8.86 0.88
N THR A 276 -11.90 -9.85 0.18
CA THR A 276 -11.75 -9.98 -1.29
C THR A 276 -13.07 -10.07 -2.02
N SER A 277 -14.20 -10.08 -1.29
CA SER A 277 -15.56 -10.25 -1.82
C SER A 277 -15.75 -11.54 -2.65
N GLN A 278 -14.82 -12.51 -2.51
CA GLN A 278 -14.95 -13.81 -3.18
C GLN A 278 -15.88 -14.73 -2.41
N THR A 279 -16.82 -15.35 -3.10
CA THR A 279 -17.66 -16.39 -2.55
C THR A 279 -16.84 -17.65 -2.29
N PHE A 280 -17.09 -18.30 -1.18
CA PHE A 280 -16.52 -19.59 -0.81
C PHE A 280 -17.60 -20.55 -0.34
N THR A 281 -17.32 -21.82 -0.48
CA THR A 281 -18.20 -22.92 -0.09
C THR A 281 -17.41 -23.87 0.81
N ILE A 282 -17.88 -24.09 2.05
CA ILE A 282 -17.19 -24.90 3.04
C ILE A 282 -18.10 -26.02 3.49
N PRO A 283 -17.85 -27.28 3.08
CA PRO A 283 -18.52 -28.44 3.66
C PRO A 283 -18.17 -28.57 5.14
N LEU A 284 -19.19 -28.67 5.99
CA LEU A 284 -19.02 -28.76 7.43
C LEU A 284 -18.81 -30.21 7.84
N LEU A 285 -17.61 -30.54 8.27
CA LEU A 285 -17.28 -31.86 8.77
C LEU A 285 -17.88 -32.12 10.17
N LYS A 286 -18.07 -33.39 10.55
CA LYS A 286 -18.66 -33.80 11.82
C LYS A 286 -18.13 -33.06 13.07
N PRO A 287 -16.79 -32.83 13.23
CA PRO A 287 -16.29 -32.08 14.36
C PRO A 287 -16.72 -30.62 14.40
N ALA A 288 -16.81 -29.96 13.25
CA ALA A 288 -17.31 -28.59 13.18
C ALA A 288 -18.82 -28.52 13.55
N LEU A 289 -19.60 -29.47 13.04
CA LEU A 289 -21.04 -29.60 13.41
C LEU A 289 -21.26 -29.87 14.88
N ALA A 290 -20.42 -30.71 15.52
CA ALA A 290 -20.47 -30.97 16.95
C ALA A 290 -20.23 -29.70 17.79
N ILE A 291 -19.29 -28.84 17.36
CA ILE A 291 -19.03 -27.55 18.03
C ILE A 291 -20.24 -26.62 17.84
N LEU A 292 -20.81 -26.51 16.62
CA LEU A 292 -22.02 -25.70 16.39
C LEU A 292 -23.16 -26.15 17.28
N LYS A 293 -23.39 -27.48 17.42
CA LYS A 293 -24.41 -28.04 18.30
C LYS A 293 -24.12 -27.68 19.75
N LYS A 294 -22.87 -27.79 20.23
CA LYS A 294 -22.44 -27.44 21.60
C LYS A 294 -22.78 -26.00 21.96
N TYR A 295 -22.65 -25.08 21.03
CA TYR A 295 -22.91 -23.66 21.23
C TYR A 295 -24.22 -23.16 20.63
N ASN A 296 -25.19 -24.05 20.41
CA ASN A 296 -26.51 -23.71 19.87
C ASN A 296 -26.44 -22.83 18.61
N ASN A 297 -25.53 -23.16 17.71
CA ASN A 297 -25.20 -22.40 16.45
C ASN A 297 -24.61 -20.99 16.66
N HIS A 298 -24.27 -20.59 17.91
CA HIS A 298 -23.67 -19.30 18.22
C HIS A 298 -22.23 -19.50 18.70
N LEU A 299 -21.28 -19.35 17.84
CA LEU A 299 -19.86 -19.52 18.19
C LEU A 299 -19.42 -18.53 19.28
N PRO A 300 -18.56 -18.94 20.22
CA PRO A 300 -18.10 -18.08 21.33
C PRO A 300 -17.03 -17.09 20.88
N ILE A 301 -17.42 -16.17 20.01
CA ILE A 301 -16.50 -15.18 19.40
C ILE A 301 -16.01 -14.18 20.46
N ILE A 302 -14.70 -13.97 20.50
CA ILE A 302 -14.02 -12.95 21.30
C ILE A 302 -13.12 -12.12 20.41
N SER A 303 -12.63 -10.96 20.86
CA SER A 303 -11.75 -10.11 20.04
C SER A 303 -10.48 -10.86 19.59
N ASN A 304 -9.97 -10.56 18.40
CA ASN A 304 -8.79 -11.24 17.85
C ASN A 304 -7.55 -11.13 18.76
N VAL A 305 -7.42 -10.02 19.47
CA VAL A 305 -6.31 -9.82 20.43
C VAL A 305 -6.42 -10.84 21.57
N LYS A 306 -7.56 -10.88 22.27
CA LYS A 306 -7.81 -11.86 23.36
C LYS A 306 -7.75 -13.29 22.85
N TYR A 307 -8.30 -13.56 21.66
CA TYR A 307 -8.24 -14.88 21.05
C TYR A 307 -6.79 -15.36 20.89
N ASN A 308 -5.92 -14.53 20.33
CA ASN A 308 -4.51 -14.86 20.15
C ASN A 308 -3.73 -14.96 21.47
N GLU A 309 -4.10 -14.19 22.51
CA GLU A 309 -3.51 -14.30 23.84
C GLU A 309 -3.86 -15.64 24.50
N TYR A 310 -5.13 -16.00 24.52
CA TYR A 310 -5.57 -17.28 25.09
C TYR A 310 -5.08 -18.50 24.29
N LEU A 311 -4.96 -18.40 22.96
CA LEU A 311 -4.39 -19.48 22.14
C LEU A 311 -2.97 -19.84 22.54
N LYS A 312 -2.15 -18.90 22.99
CA LYS A 312 -0.80 -19.19 23.50
C LYS A 312 -0.88 -20.04 24.77
N VAL A 313 -1.81 -19.72 25.66
CA VAL A 313 -2.04 -20.50 26.91
C VAL A 313 -2.55 -21.90 26.57
N VAL A 314 -3.50 -22.02 25.64
CA VAL A 314 -3.99 -23.31 25.14
C VAL A 314 -2.87 -24.15 24.55
N ALA A 315 -2.00 -23.54 23.72
CA ALA A 315 -0.85 -24.23 23.14
C ALA A 315 0.15 -24.72 24.20
N GLN A 316 0.41 -23.91 25.24
CA GLN A 316 1.26 -24.32 26.36
C GLN A 316 0.69 -25.53 27.11
N HIS A 317 -0.63 -25.56 27.43
CA HIS A 317 -1.26 -26.72 28.03
C HIS A 317 -1.17 -27.96 27.14
N ALA A 318 -1.19 -27.81 25.80
CA ALA A 318 -0.99 -28.90 24.85
C ALA A 318 0.48 -29.35 24.71
N GLY A 319 1.43 -28.69 25.38
CA GLY A 319 2.86 -28.94 25.21
C GLY A 319 3.36 -28.52 23.82
N ILE A 320 2.75 -27.52 23.22
CA ILE A 320 3.12 -27.02 21.88
C ILE A 320 3.96 -25.76 22.06
N ASP A 321 5.27 -25.86 21.83
CA ASP A 321 6.20 -24.74 21.88
C ASP A 321 6.25 -24.02 20.51
N LYS A 322 5.11 -23.41 20.13
CA LYS A 322 4.96 -22.63 18.89
C LYS A 322 4.10 -21.40 19.17
N PRO A 323 4.36 -20.26 18.53
CA PRO A 323 3.57 -19.03 18.71
C PRO A 323 2.23 -19.10 17.98
N VAL A 324 1.36 -20.01 18.46
CA VAL A 324 0.06 -20.27 17.84
C VAL A 324 -0.81 -19.01 17.83
N SER A 325 -1.48 -18.76 16.72
CA SER A 325 -2.43 -17.66 16.54
C SER A 325 -3.64 -18.13 15.73
N SER A 326 -4.68 -17.33 15.68
CA SER A 326 -5.89 -17.63 14.90
C SER A 326 -5.61 -17.99 13.44
N HIS A 327 -4.59 -17.37 12.84
CA HIS A 327 -4.21 -17.67 11.46
C HIS A 327 -3.62 -19.08 11.28
N TRP A 328 -3.03 -19.65 12.34
CA TRP A 328 -2.52 -21.02 12.31
C TRP A 328 -3.64 -22.05 12.15
N ALA A 329 -4.84 -21.79 12.69
CA ALA A 329 -5.98 -22.69 12.49
C ALA A 329 -6.25 -22.90 10.99
N ARG A 330 -6.31 -21.81 10.23
CA ARG A 330 -6.53 -21.86 8.79
C ARG A 330 -5.41 -22.59 8.05
N HIS A 331 -4.15 -22.36 8.41
CA HIS A 331 -3.02 -23.08 7.82
C HIS A 331 -3.03 -24.55 8.21
N THR A 332 -3.36 -24.88 9.46
CA THR A 332 -3.49 -26.27 9.92
C THR A 332 -4.58 -26.99 9.14
N GLY A 333 -5.77 -26.39 9.01
CA GLY A 333 -6.87 -26.99 8.26
C GLY A 333 -6.54 -27.26 6.80
N ALA A 334 -5.99 -26.27 6.13
CA ALA A 334 -5.56 -26.43 4.75
C ALA A 334 -4.48 -27.52 4.59
N THR A 335 -3.55 -27.58 5.53
CA THR A 335 -2.51 -28.60 5.61
C THR A 335 -3.08 -30.01 5.82
N LEU A 336 -4.06 -30.15 6.72
CA LEU A 336 -4.73 -31.43 6.98
C LEU A 336 -5.50 -31.91 5.73
N LEU A 337 -6.21 -30.99 5.04
CA LEU A 337 -6.93 -31.31 3.81
C LEU A 337 -5.98 -31.77 2.70
N LEU A 338 -4.86 -31.08 2.49
CA LEU A 338 -3.87 -31.48 1.47
C LEU A 338 -3.18 -32.80 1.81
N ASN A 339 -2.97 -33.11 3.10
CA ASN A 339 -2.34 -34.34 3.54
C ASN A 339 -3.25 -35.57 3.50
N SER A 340 -4.58 -35.38 3.49
CA SER A 340 -5.49 -36.50 3.33
C SER A 340 -5.28 -37.25 2.00
N GLY A 341 -4.69 -36.57 1.01
CA GLY A 341 -4.51 -37.10 -0.32
C GLY A 341 -5.80 -37.14 -1.18
N ASP A 342 -6.95 -36.91 -0.55
CA ASP A 342 -8.28 -37.03 -1.18
C ASP A 342 -8.81 -35.68 -1.68
N VAL A 343 -8.23 -34.57 -1.25
CA VAL A 343 -8.70 -33.22 -1.59
C VAL A 343 -7.71 -32.51 -2.52
N PRO A 344 -8.06 -32.33 -3.81
CA PRO A 344 -7.20 -31.64 -4.76
C PRO A 344 -6.88 -30.19 -4.34
N MET A 345 -5.72 -29.69 -4.74
CA MET A 345 -5.24 -28.34 -4.40
C MET A 345 -6.21 -27.23 -4.81
N ASN A 346 -6.86 -27.34 -5.96
CA ASN A 346 -7.85 -26.37 -6.43
C ASN A 346 -9.10 -26.30 -5.52
N ILE A 347 -9.50 -27.43 -4.92
CA ILE A 347 -10.61 -27.45 -3.95
C ILE A 347 -10.17 -26.77 -2.64
N VAL A 348 -8.95 -27.06 -2.15
CA VAL A 348 -8.41 -26.35 -0.98
C VAL A 348 -8.30 -24.86 -1.24
N GLN A 349 -7.83 -24.46 -2.43
CA GLN A 349 -7.80 -23.05 -2.85
C GLN A 349 -9.19 -22.40 -2.77
N HIS A 350 -10.23 -23.10 -3.26
CA HIS A 350 -11.61 -22.60 -3.21
C HIS A 350 -12.11 -22.46 -1.77
N ILE A 351 -11.89 -23.47 -0.91
CA ILE A 351 -12.21 -23.42 0.53
C ILE A 351 -11.49 -22.24 1.20
N LEU A 352 -10.24 -21.99 0.84
CA LEU A 352 -9.46 -20.84 1.33
C LEU A 352 -9.93 -19.51 0.73
N GLY A 353 -10.66 -19.49 -0.39
CA GLY A 353 -11.00 -18.26 -1.10
C GLY A 353 -9.76 -17.47 -1.55
N HIS A 354 -8.72 -18.16 -2.03
CA HIS A 354 -7.55 -17.52 -2.59
C HIS A 354 -7.82 -17.12 -4.05
N ALA A 355 -7.46 -15.89 -4.41
CA ALA A 355 -7.64 -15.37 -5.76
C ALA A 355 -6.76 -16.06 -6.82
N SER A 356 -5.67 -16.72 -6.41
CA SER A 356 -4.79 -17.46 -7.31
C SER A 356 -4.22 -18.71 -6.64
N GLN A 357 -4.03 -19.77 -7.43
CA GLN A 357 -3.41 -21.02 -7.00
C GLN A 357 -1.98 -20.79 -6.46
N ARG A 358 -1.24 -19.85 -7.05
CA ARG A 358 0.11 -19.48 -6.62
C ARG A 358 0.18 -19.07 -5.13
N MET A 359 -0.88 -18.46 -4.58
CA MET A 359 -0.93 -18.12 -3.15
C MET A 359 -0.98 -19.37 -2.27
N THR A 360 -1.69 -20.41 -2.70
CA THR A 360 -1.78 -21.70 -2.01
C THR A 360 -0.48 -22.47 -2.16
N GLU A 361 0.07 -22.56 -3.35
CA GLU A 361 1.34 -23.21 -3.66
C GLU A 361 2.51 -22.63 -2.86
N GLN A 362 2.64 -21.29 -2.77
CA GLN A 362 3.73 -20.65 -2.03
C GLN A 362 3.75 -20.99 -0.54
N VAL A 363 2.58 -21.20 0.06
CA VAL A 363 2.46 -21.54 1.49
C VAL A 363 2.76 -23.03 1.72
N TYR A 364 2.44 -23.89 0.76
CA TYR A 364 2.48 -25.36 0.90
C TYR A 364 3.55 -26.03 0.02
N ALA A 365 4.35 -25.26 -0.74
CA ALA A 365 5.34 -25.76 -1.69
C ALA A 365 6.34 -26.76 -1.08
N LYS A 366 6.76 -26.58 0.17
CA LYS A 366 7.69 -27.49 0.85
C LYS A 366 7.15 -28.91 1.03
N ARG A 367 5.83 -29.09 0.96
CA ARG A 367 5.15 -30.38 1.08
C ARG A 367 4.88 -31.08 -0.25
N LEU A 368 4.94 -30.32 -1.35
CA LEU A 368 4.88 -30.91 -2.67
C LEU A 368 6.01 -31.93 -2.86
N ASP A 369 7.19 -31.68 -2.29
CA ASP A 369 8.34 -32.58 -2.41
C ASP A 369 8.09 -33.92 -1.67
N GLU A 370 7.55 -33.88 -0.43
CA GLU A 370 7.18 -35.10 0.32
C GLU A 370 6.00 -35.82 -0.36
N SER A 371 4.99 -35.06 -0.82
CA SER A 371 3.83 -35.61 -1.52
C SER A 371 4.17 -36.20 -2.88
N ILE A 372 5.20 -35.70 -3.55
CA ILE A 372 5.71 -36.27 -4.81
C ILE A 372 6.29 -37.65 -4.53
N VAL A 373 7.09 -37.78 -3.47
CA VAL A 373 7.69 -39.09 -3.09
C VAL A 373 6.58 -40.08 -2.75
N ASP A 374 5.60 -39.69 -1.95
CA ASP A 374 4.47 -40.56 -1.55
C ASP A 374 3.59 -40.92 -2.75
N ALA A 375 3.35 -39.98 -3.67
CA ALA A 375 2.58 -40.22 -4.87
C ALA A 375 3.32 -41.19 -5.82
N MET A 376 4.63 -40.98 -6.00
CA MET A 376 5.45 -41.86 -6.83
C MET A 376 5.58 -43.26 -6.23
N ALA A 377 5.71 -43.38 -4.91
CA ALA A 377 5.71 -44.68 -4.23
C ALA A 377 4.39 -45.46 -4.43
N LYS A 378 3.24 -44.77 -4.54
CA LYS A 378 1.93 -45.43 -4.79
C LYS A 378 1.78 -45.97 -6.21
N ILE A 379 2.52 -45.44 -7.17
CA ILE A 379 2.47 -45.85 -8.57
C ILE A 379 3.71 -46.68 -8.98
N ASP A 380 4.70 -46.73 -8.10
CA ASP A 380 5.88 -47.59 -8.32
C ASP A 380 5.43 -49.05 -8.38
N GLY A 381 5.78 -49.71 -9.47
CA GLY A 381 5.34 -51.09 -9.77
C GLY A 381 3.92 -51.23 -10.35
N LYS A 382 3.21 -50.11 -10.65
CA LYS A 382 1.92 -50.13 -11.35
C LYS A 382 2.00 -49.72 -12.82
N ILE A 383 3.13 -49.18 -13.24
CA ILE A 383 3.47 -48.81 -14.63
C ILE A 383 4.69 -49.59 -15.09
#